data_c68a8a321fba578b308c4eba3f9fe6d8
#
_entry.id   c68a8a321fba578b308c4eba3f9fe6d8
#
_cell.length_a   1.000
_cell.length_b   1.000
_cell.length_c   1.000
_cell.angle_alpha   90.00
_cell.angle_beta   90.00
_cell.angle_gamma   90.00
#
_symmetry.space_group_name_H-M   'P 1'
#
loop_
_entity.id
_entity.type
_entity.pdbx_description
1 polymer ?
#
loop_
_entity_poly.entity_id
_entity_poly.type
_entity_poly.pdbx_seq_one_letter_code
_entity_poly.pdbx_strand_id
1 'polypeptide(L)'
;TGSYDVGMAIIRSFSTGKYPRPCVAEMGGKNPVIVSKKADLDKAAMGCMRSAFGLQGQKCSALSRLYVHRDVKDAFMQKFLDLTSQINVGDPTQQQNWMGPVINQSAYQDYQGFVADLRQHGDIAFGGEVLGGKGYYVAPTIADNVPEDHPLWKQEMFLPIVMVEAYDDLDEAMKKANDVEYGLTAGFFSEDEDEVQWFLDHMEAGVLYVNRASGATTGAWPGYQSFGGWKGSGSTGKAAGSFYYVQQYMHEQSQTIIE
;
A
#
# COMPACT_ATOMS: atom_id res chain seq x y z
N THR A 1 -9.22 11.17 7.08
CA THR A 1 -8.66 9.88 6.62
C THR A 1 -9.61 8.76 6.99
N GLY A 2 -9.87 7.83 6.09
CA GLY A 2 -10.75 6.68 6.32
C GLY A 2 -10.86 5.79 5.07
N SER A 3 -11.86 4.90 5.05
CA SER A 3 -12.14 4.09 3.87
C SER A 3 -12.73 4.93 2.73
N TYR A 4 -12.68 4.42 1.52
CA TYR A 4 -13.32 5.04 0.35
C TYR A 4 -14.81 5.31 0.59
N ASP A 5 -15.55 4.34 1.11
CA ASP A 5 -17.00 4.47 1.34
C ASP A 5 -17.32 5.56 2.35
N VAL A 6 -16.57 5.62 3.46
CA VAL A 6 -16.76 6.67 4.48
C VAL A 6 -16.40 8.05 3.92
N GLY A 7 -15.27 8.17 3.20
CA GLY A 7 -14.87 9.42 2.57
C GLY A 7 -15.92 9.92 1.58
N MET A 8 -16.41 9.05 0.71
CA MET A 8 -17.45 9.38 -0.26
C MET A 8 -18.81 9.71 0.39
N ALA A 9 -19.16 9.04 1.47
CA ALA A 9 -20.38 9.38 2.23
C ALA A 9 -20.30 10.79 2.82
N ILE A 10 -19.16 11.19 3.37
CA ILE A 10 -18.92 12.54 3.88
C ILE A 10 -18.99 13.58 2.75
N ILE A 11 -18.29 13.33 1.63
CA ILE A 11 -18.31 14.24 0.47
C ILE A 11 -19.75 14.45 -0.04
N ARG A 12 -20.51 13.36 -0.19
CA ARG A 12 -21.90 13.42 -0.64
C ARG A 12 -22.79 14.18 0.35
N SER A 13 -22.56 14.05 1.65
CA SER A 13 -23.33 14.76 2.67
C SER A 13 -23.22 16.28 2.56
N PHE A 14 -22.10 16.80 2.05
CA PHE A 14 -21.88 18.23 1.86
C PHE A 14 -22.71 18.83 0.71
N SER A 15 -23.16 18.01 -0.24
CA SER A 15 -24.02 18.46 -1.34
C SER A 15 -25.41 18.90 -0.88
N THR A 16 -25.85 18.47 0.30
CA THR A 16 -27.14 18.84 0.90
C THR A 16 -27.08 20.08 1.78
N GLY A 17 -25.89 20.63 2.00
CA GLY A 17 -25.68 21.84 2.81
C GLY A 17 -26.07 23.11 2.06
N LYS A 18 -26.38 24.18 2.82
CA LYS A 18 -26.71 25.50 2.24
C LYS A 18 -25.56 26.09 1.42
N TYR A 19 -24.32 25.79 1.80
CA TYR A 19 -23.11 26.29 1.13
C TYR A 19 -22.18 25.12 0.80
N PRO A 20 -21.52 25.13 -0.37
CA PRO A 20 -20.46 24.17 -0.69
C PRO A 20 -19.35 24.21 0.36
N ARG A 21 -18.79 23.06 0.70
CA ARG A 21 -17.65 22.95 1.60
C ARG A 21 -16.60 22.04 0.97
N PRO A 22 -15.32 22.43 1.00
CA PRO A 22 -14.25 21.54 0.57
C PRO A 22 -14.17 20.36 1.55
N CYS A 23 -13.88 19.18 1.01
CA CYS A 23 -13.58 17.99 1.79
C CYS A 23 -12.25 17.40 1.30
N VAL A 24 -11.24 17.45 2.13
CA VAL A 24 -9.97 16.77 1.90
C VAL A 24 -10.06 15.39 2.52
N ALA A 25 -10.30 14.38 1.70
CA ALA A 25 -10.38 12.99 2.12
C ALA A 25 -9.15 12.23 1.61
N GLU A 26 -8.40 11.62 2.54
CA GLU A 26 -7.37 10.64 2.27
C GLU A 26 -7.95 9.26 2.57
N MET A 27 -7.94 8.39 1.56
CA MET A 27 -8.67 7.13 1.60
C MET A 27 -7.75 5.93 1.42
N GLY A 28 -8.30 4.78 1.08
CA GLY A 28 -7.57 3.53 0.97
C GLY A 28 -6.52 3.47 -0.13
N GLY A 29 -5.82 2.35 -0.18
CA GLY A 29 -4.81 2.03 -1.18
C GLY A 29 -4.72 0.54 -1.47
N LYS A 30 -4.30 0.20 -2.69
CA LYS A 30 -3.95 -1.16 -3.11
C LYS A 30 -2.56 -1.13 -3.75
N ASN A 31 -1.58 -0.80 -2.94
CA ASN A 31 -0.28 -0.32 -3.37
C ASN A 31 0.58 -1.43 -3.97
N PRO A 32 1.12 -1.22 -5.19
CA PRO A 32 2.00 -2.15 -5.85
C PRO A 32 3.48 -1.87 -5.56
N VAL A 33 4.29 -2.92 -5.68
CA VAL A 33 5.74 -2.82 -5.93
C VAL A 33 6.07 -3.63 -7.17
N ILE A 34 6.93 -3.08 -8.02
CA ILE A 34 7.51 -3.78 -9.16
C ILE A 34 9.01 -3.96 -8.88
N VAL A 35 9.49 -5.20 -8.99
CA VAL A 35 10.91 -5.57 -8.83
C VAL A 35 11.45 -5.99 -10.17
N SER A 36 12.34 -5.17 -10.76
CA SER A 36 13.00 -5.44 -12.03
C SER A 36 14.05 -6.54 -11.88
N LYS A 37 14.38 -7.21 -12.98
CA LYS A 37 15.54 -8.13 -13.03
C LYS A 37 16.89 -7.45 -12.76
N LYS A 38 16.93 -6.12 -12.86
CA LYS A 38 18.11 -5.29 -12.56
C LYS A 38 18.09 -4.71 -11.13
N ALA A 39 17.23 -5.23 -10.26
CA ALA A 39 17.10 -4.74 -8.89
C ALA A 39 18.19 -5.30 -7.96
N ASP A 40 18.57 -4.50 -6.96
CA ASP A 40 19.21 -5.02 -5.75
C ASP A 40 18.18 -5.78 -4.92
N LEU A 41 18.25 -7.11 -4.96
CA LEU A 41 17.25 -7.98 -4.33
C LEU A 41 17.26 -7.91 -2.80
N ASP A 42 18.37 -7.58 -2.17
CA ASP A 42 18.44 -7.41 -0.70
C ASP A 42 17.67 -6.16 -0.26
N LYS A 43 17.89 -5.05 -0.96
CA LYS A 43 17.10 -3.82 -0.74
C LYS A 43 15.63 -4.03 -1.02
N ALA A 44 15.30 -4.72 -2.12
CA ALA A 44 13.93 -4.99 -2.53
C ALA A 44 13.19 -5.85 -1.50
N ALA A 45 13.75 -6.98 -1.09
CA ALA A 45 13.15 -7.88 -0.11
C ALA A 45 12.93 -7.18 1.25
N MET A 46 13.93 -6.43 1.74
CA MET A 46 13.82 -5.66 2.99
C MET A 46 12.74 -4.59 2.90
N GLY A 47 12.71 -3.82 1.80
CA GLY A 47 11.71 -2.77 1.58
C GLY A 47 10.30 -3.33 1.49
N CYS A 48 10.12 -4.45 0.79
CA CYS A 48 8.83 -5.13 0.65
C CYS A 48 8.34 -5.68 2.00
N MET A 49 9.20 -6.38 2.76
CA MET A 49 8.84 -6.92 4.07
C MET A 49 8.37 -5.81 5.02
N ARG A 50 9.11 -4.72 5.12
CA ARG A 50 8.74 -3.59 5.98
C ARG A 50 7.45 -2.90 5.56
N SER A 51 7.20 -2.80 4.26
CA SER A 51 5.98 -2.19 3.74
C SER A 51 4.74 -3.06 3.87
N ALA A 52 4.88 -4.38 3.66
CA ALA A 52 3.76 -5.30 3.72
C ALA A 52 3.29 -5.53 5.16
N PHE A 53 4.23 -5.70 6.10
CA PHE A 53 3.91 -6.21 7.44
C PHE A 53 4.03 -5.17 8.56
N GLY A 54 4.68 -4.03 8.33
CA GLY A 54 4.73 -2.94 9.30
C GLY A 54 3.33 -2.44 9.69
N LEU A 55 3.07 -2.26 10.99
CA LEU A 55 1.74 -1.98 11.54
C LEU A 55 0.68 -3.03 11.12
N GLN A 56 1.07 -4.28 11.01
CA GLN A 56 0.19 -5.40 10.62
C GLN A 56 -0.47 -5.20 9.25
N GLY A 57 0.19 -4.52 8.30
CA GLY A 57 -0.39 -4.15 7.01
C GLY A 57 -1.56 -3.17 7.09
N GLN A 58 -1.89 -2.67 8.28
CA GLN A 58 -3.03 -1.77 8.52
C GLN A 58 -2.63 -0.31 8.29
N LYS A 59 -2.11 -0.03 7.10
CA LYS A 59 -1.79 1.31 6.59
C LYS A 59 -2.39 1.46 5.21
N CYS A 60 -2.92 2.63 4.91
CA CYS A 60 -3.36 2.99 3.55
C CYS A 60 -2.24 2.82 2.51
N SER A 61 -0.97 2.99 2.92
CA SER A 61 0.23 2.86 2.08
C SER A 61 0.92 1.47 2.17
N ALA A 62 0.36 0.48 2.87
CA ALA A 62 0.97 -0.84 2.97
C ALA A 62 1.08 -1.51 1.59
N LEU A 63 2.20 -2.22 1.37
CA LEU A 63 2.37 -3.06 0.19
C LEU A 63 1.36 -4.22 0.23
N SER A 64 0.62 -4.39 -0.86
CA SER A 64 -0.38 -5.45 -0.99
C SER A 64 -0.24 -6.29 -2.27
N ARG A 65 0.38 -5.72 -3.32
CA ARG A 65 0.59 -6.39 -4.62
C ARG A 65 2.07 -6.28 -5.01
N LEU A 66 2.71 -7.41 -5.22
CA LEU A 66 4.13 -7.49 -5.52
C LEU A 66 4.34 -8.19 -6.87
N TYR A 67 4.87 -7.45 -7.83
CA TYR A 67 5.20 -7.93 -9.17
C TYR A 67 6.72 -8.11 -9.25
N VAL A 68 7.18 -9.34 -9.53
CA VAL A 68 8.61 -9.66 -9.57
C VAL A 68 8.97 -10.24 -10.93
N HIS A 69 10.01 -9.70 -11.58
CA HIS A 69 10.46 -10.25 -12.86
C HIS A 69 10.82 -11.74 -12.71
N ARG A 70 10.35 -12.57 -13.64
CA ARG A 70 10.46 -14.03 -13.59
C ARG A 70 11.90 -14.52 -13.37
N ASP A 71 12.88 -13.91 -14.03
CA ASP A 71 14.28 -14.31 -13.94
C ASP A 71 14.88 -14.18 -12.53
N VAL A 72 14.28 -13.34 -11.68
CA VAL A 72 14.79 -13.09 -10.33
C VAL A 72 13.80 -13.49 -9.23
N LYS A 73 12.60 -13.98 -9.60
CA LYS A 73 11.53 -14.28 -8.64
C LYS A 73 12.00 -15.27 -7.57
N ASP A 74 12.62 -16.37 -7.95
CA ASP A 74 13.03 -17.41 -6.99
C ASP A 74 14.05 -16.86 -5.98
N ALA A 75 15.07 -16.14 -6.48
CA ALA A 75 16.10 -15.54 -5.64
C ALA A 75 15.53 -14.44 -4.72
N PHE A 76 14.61 -13.64 -5.24
CA PHE A 76 13.90 -12.63 -4.44
C PHE A 76 13.04 -13.29 -3.38
N MET A 77 12.21 -14.28 -3.74
CA MET A 77 11.32 -14.98 -2.82
C MET A 77 12.09 -15.64 -1.68
N GLN A 78 13.22 -16.27 -1.95
CA GLN A 78 14.07 -16.82 -0.89
C GLN A 78 14.42 -15.76 0.17
N LYS A 79 14.93 -14.60 -0.27
CA LYS A 79 15.29 -13.48 0.62
C LYS A 79 14.07 -12.92 1.37
N PHE A 80 12.95 -12.78 0.67
CA PHE A 80 11.73 -12.23 1.22
C PHE A 80 11.11 -13.16 2.29
N LEU A 81 11.11 -14.46 2.04
CA LEU A 81 10.68 -15.48 3.01
C LEU A 81 11.60 -15.53 4.23
N ASP A 82 12.93 -15.52 4.02
CA ASP A 82 13.91 -15.51 5.10
C ASP A 82 13.72 -14.30 6.03
N LEU A 83 13.54 -13.11 5.48
CA LEU A 83 13.28 -11.91 6.27
C LEU A 83 11.92 -11.97 6.98
N THR A 84 10.89 -12.47 6.32
CA THR A 84 9.55 -12.59 6.90
C THR A 84 9.52 -13.59 8.05
N SER A 85 10.27 -14.70 7.95
CA SER A 85 10.38 -15.70 9.00
C SER A 85 10.99 -15.20 10.31
N GLN A 86 11.74 -14.08 10.25
CA GLN A 86 12.36 -13.44 11.42
C GLN A 86 11.40 -12.47 12.14
N ILE A 87 10.19 -12.27 11.64
CA ILE A 87 9.21 -11.39 12.27
C ILE A 87 8.64 -12.06 13.51
N ASN A 88 8.96 -11.52 14.67
CA ASN A 88 8.33 -11.90 15.92
C ASN A 88 6.97 -11.18 16.06
N VAL A 89 5.91 -11.98 16.20
CA VAL A 89 4.54 -11.50 16.43
C VAL A 89 4.17 -11.70 17.88
N GLY A 90 3.73 -10.66 18.57
CA GLY A 90 3.37 -10.76 19.97
C GLY A 90 2.99 -9.44 20.62
N ASP A 91 3.01 -9.40 21.95
CA ASP A 91 2.68 -8.20 22.73
C ASP A 91 3.59 -7.02 22.30
N PRO A 92 3.02 -5.92 21.77
CA PRO A 92 3.79 -4.77 21.27
C PRO A 92 4.51 -3.98 22.37
N THR A 93 4.25 -4.25 23.62
CA THR A 93 5.03 -3.67 24.75
C THR A 93 6.37 -4.35 24.93
N GLN A 94 6.60 -5.48 24.29
CA GLN A 94 7.86 -6.23 24.36
C GLN A 94 8.72 -5.88 23.14
N GLN A 95 9.92 -5.36 23.37
CA GLN A 95 10.81 -4.82 22.32
C GLN A 95 11.18 -5.83 21.24
N GLN A 96 11.22 -7.13 21.56
CA GLN A 96 11.54 -8.18 20.59
C GLN A 96 10.43 -8.44 19.59
N ASN A 97 9.19 -8.01 19.86
CA ASN A 97 8.07 -8.21 18.96
C ASN A 97 7.98 -7.05 17.96
N TRP A 98 8.15 -7.37 16.68
CA TRP A 98 8.10 -6.37 15.62
C TRP A 98 6.67 -6.14 15.11
N MET A 99 5.82 -7.14 15.22
CA MET A 99 4.42 -7.10 14.78
C MET A 99 3.47 -7.39 15.95
N GLY A 100 2.47 -6.56 16.14
CA GLY A 100 1.43 -6.71 17.17
C GLY A 100 0.17 -7.40 16.63
N PRO A 101 -0.96 -7.31 17.36
CA PRO A 101 -2.25 -7.85 16.89
C PRO A 101 -2.90 -6.91 15.86
N VAL A 102 -3.82 -7.44 15.04
CA VAL A 102 -4.74 -6.60 14.23
C VAL A 102 -5.73 -5.89 15.15
N ILE A 103 -6.33 -4.81 14.63
CA ILE A 103 -7.00 -3.80 15.45
C ILE A 103 -8.23 -4.31 16.23
N ASN A 104 -8.97 -5.25 15.67
CA ASN A 104 -10.23 -5.72 16.27
C ASN A 104 -10.65 -7.10 15.75
N GLN A 105 -11.77 -7.61 16.27
CA GLN A 105 -12.33 -8.88 15.89
C GLN A 105 -12.74 -8.97 14.42
N SER A 106 -13.26 -7.89 13.84
CA SER A 106 -13.62 -7.87 12.41
C SER A 106 -12.40 -8.10 11.55
N ALA A 107 -11.31 -7.34 11.75
CA ALA A 107 -10.07 -7.50 11.03
C ALA A 107 -9.47 -8.91 11.19
N TYR A 108 -9.62 -9.51 12.36
CA TYR A 108 -9.20 -10.90 12.60
C TYR A 108 -10.04 -11.92 11.82
N GLN A 109 -11.35 -11.70 11.72
CA GLN A 109 -12.25 -12.55 10.92
C GLN A 109 -12.03 -12.35 9.42
N ASP A 110 -11.82 -11.11 8.99
CA ASP A 110 -11.51 -10.77 7.60
C ASP A 110 -10.20 -11.45 7.16
N TYR A 111 -9.16 -11.45 8.03
CA TYR A 111 -7.92 -12.18 7.76
C TYR A 111 -8.19 -13.67 7.52
N GLN A 112 -8.99 -14.31 8.37
CA GLN A 112 -9.32 -15.74 8.20
C GLN A 112 -10.06 -15.99 6.88
N GLY A 113 -10.99 -15.11 6.52
CA GLY A 113 -11.73 -15.18 5.25
C GLY A 113 -10.83 -15.02 4.04
N PHE A 114 -9.98 -14.00 4.00
CA PHE A 114 -9.06 -13.77 2.88
C PHE A 114 -8.03 -14.90 2.74
N VAL A 115 -7.48 -15.39 3.85
CA VAL A 115 -6.52 -16.50 3.78
C VAL A 115 -7.18 -17.80 3.32
N ALA A 116 -8.42 -18.07 3.74
CA ALA A 116 -9.16 -19.24 3.28
C ALA A 116 -9.44 -19.18 1.77
N ASP A 117 -9.81 -17.99 1.28
CA ASP A 117 -10.03 -17.73 -0.14
C ASP A 117 -8.73 -17.90 -0.96
N LEU A 118 -7.64 -17.28 -0.52
CA LEU A 118 -6.33 -17.38 -1.17
C LEU A 118 -5.79 -18.82 -1.22
N ARG A 119 -6.05 -19.64 -0.19
CA ARG A 119 -5.69 -21.08 -0.20
C ARG A 119 -6.47 -21.90 -1.22
N GLN A 120 -7.67 -21.48 -1.57
CA GLN A 120 -8.48 -22.18 -2.58
C GLN A 120 -8.06 -21.84 -4.00
N HIS A 121 -7.47 -20.66 -4.21
CA HIS A 121 -7.21 -20.13 -5.54
C HIS A 121 -5.71 -19.94 -5.87
N GLY A 122 -4.84 -20.10 -4.89
CA GLY A 122 -3.39 -19.96 -5.05
C GLY A 122 -2.63 -20.71 -3.97
N ASP A 123 -1.38 -20.35 -3.77
CA ASP A 123 -0.48 -20.95 -2.81
C ASP A 123 -0.18 -19.98 -1.65
N ILE A 124 -0.28 -20.45 -0.41
CA ILE A 124 0.25 -19.69 0.72
C ILE A 124 1.73 -20.07 0.88
N ALA A 125 2.60 -19.20 0.38
CA ALA A 125 4.06 -19.40 0.44
C ALA A 125 4.61 -19.19 1.86
N PHE A 126 3.92 -18.39 2.70
CA PHE A 126 4.28 -18.17 4.11
C PHE A 126 3.07 -17.77 4.94
N GLY A 127 3.02 -18.17 6.20
CA GLY A 127 1.98 -17.76 7.15
C GLY A 127 0.60 -18.34 6.84
N GLY A 128 -0.43 -17.51 6.99
CA GLY A 128 -1.82 -17.92 6.76
C GLY A 128 -2.49 -18.55 7.97
N GLU A 129 -1.89 -18.46 9.16
CA GLU A 129 -2.48 -18.94 10.40
C GLU A 129 -2.82 -17.81 11.36
N VAL A 130 -3.84 -18.06 12.16
CA VAL A 130 -4.12 -17.26 13.34
C VAL A 130 -3.26 -17.76 14.49
N LEU A 131 -2.68 -16.83 15.24
CA LEU A 131 -1.82 -17.17 16.36
C LEU A 131 -2.66 -17.16 17.65
N GLY A 132 -2.45 -18.15 18.50
CA GLY A 132 -3.18 -18.28 19.76
C GLY A 132 -2.84 -17.17 20.77
N GLY A 133 -3.61 -17.12 21.90
CA GLY A 133 -3.37 -16.20 23.02
C GLY A 133 -4.49 -15.20 23.25
N LYS A 134 -4.24 -14.22 24.10
CA LYS A 134 -5.18 -13.12 24.37
C LYS A 134 -4.92 -11.98 23.39
N GLY A 135 -5.73 -11.87 22.35
CA GLY A 135 -5.64 -10.84 21.34
C GLY A 135 -5.85 -11.36 19.92
N TYR A 136 -5.87 -10.47 18.95
CA TYR A 136 -6.15 -10.75 17.54
C TYR A 136 -4.84 -10.91 16.75
N TYR A 137 -4.04 -11.91 17.15
CA TYR A 137 -2.74 -12.15 16.52
C TYR A 137 -2.89 -13.03 15.28
N VAL A 138 -2.29 -12.58 14.18
CA VAL A 138 -2.26 -13.27 12.89
C VAL A 138 -0.83 -13.28 12.34
N ALA A 139 -0.49 -14.31 11.56
CA ALA A 139 0.82 -14.39 10.92
C ALA A 139 0.94 -13.41 9.74
N PRO A 140 2.13 -12.84 9.47
CA PRO A 140 2.40 -12.22 8.18
C PRO A 140 2.21 -13.26 7.07
N THR A 141 1.52 -12.90 5.98
CA THR A 141 1.10 -13.87 4.96
C THR A 141 1.54 -13.44 3.58
N ILE A 142 2.16 -14.39 2.87
CA ILE A 142 2.57 -14.23 1.46
C ILE A 142 1.80 -15.26 0.64
N ALA A 143 1.01 -14.77 -0.32
CA ALA A 143 0.30 -15.60 -1.28
C ALA A 143 0.95 -15.49 -2.67
N ASP A 144 1.09 -16.61 -3.35
CA ASP A 144 1.64 -16.71 -4.70
C ASP A 144 0.69 -17.51 -5.61
N ASN A 145 0.91 -17.44 -6.91
CA ASN A 145 0.14 -18.18 -7.92
C ASN A 145 -1.38 -17.95 -7.85
N VAL A 146 -1.80 -16.80 -7.37
CA VAL A 146 -3.22 -16.40 -7.36
C VAL A 146 -3.62 -15.97 -8.78
N PRO A 147 -4.76 -16.47 -9.34
CA PRO A 147 -5.22 -16.09 -10.67
C PRO A 147 -5.28 -14.58 -10.87
N GLU A 148 -4.92 -14.10 -12.06
CA GLU A 148 -4.83 -12.67 -12.38
C GLU A 148 -6.17 -11.94 -12.24
N ASP A 149 -7.28 -12.61 -12.50
CA ASP A 149 -8.65 -12.09 -12.40
C ASP A 149 -9.24 -12.16 -10.98
N HIS A 150 -8.46 -12.66 -10.00
CA HIS A 150 -8.94 -12.81 -8.63
C HIS A 150 -9.25 -11.43 -8.00
N PRO A 151 -10.44 -11.26 -7.37
CA PRO A 151 -10.87 -9.95 -6.84
C PRO A 151 -9.91 -9.31 -5.83
N LEU A 152 -9.17 -10.12 -5.06
CA LEU A 152 -8.23 -9.62 -4.07
C LEU A 152 -7.03 -8.87 -4.66
N TRP A 153 -6.76 -8.96 -5.96
CA TRP A 153 -5.79 -8.08 -6.63
C TRP A 153 -6.24 -6.61 -6.62
N LYS A 154 -7.54 -6.35 -6.54
CA LYS A 154 -8.13 -5.00 -6.59
C LYS A 154 -8.70 -4.53 -5.24
N GLN A 155 -9.11 -5.45 -4.38
CA GLN A 155 -9.70 -5.13 -3.08
C GLN A 155 -8.63 -4.79 -2.03
N GLU A 156 -8.78 -3.67 -1.32
CA GLU A 156 -7.97 -3.36 -0.14
C GLU A 156 -8.30 -4.32 0.99
N MET A 157 -7.29 -5.07 1.49
CA MET A 157 -7.47 -6.01 2.60
C MET A 157 -7.23 -5.38 3.96
N PHE A 158 -6.33 -4.39 4.05
CA PHE A 158 -5.91 -3.69 5.26
C PHE A 158 -5.39 -4.62 6.37
N LEU A 159 -4.61 -5.62 5.97
CA LEU A 159 -4.13 -6.75 6.78
C LEU A 159 -2.71 -7.14 6.35
N PRO A 160 -1.98 -7.93 7.15
CA PRO A 160 -0.61 -8.34 6.83
C PRO A 160 -0.60 -9.48 5.77
N ILE A 161 -1.17 -9.19 4.61
CA ILE A 161 -1.27 -10.11 3.47
C ILE A 161 -0.71 -9.41 2.24
N VAL A 162 0.26 -10.03 1.58
CA VAL A 162 0.80 -9.59 0.29
C VAL A 162 0.65 -10.70 -0.74
N MET A 163 0.24 -10.33 -1.94
CA MET A 163 0.12 -11.23 -3.09
C MET A 163 1.29 -10.99 -4.03
N VAL A 164 1.90 -12.07 -4.53
CA VAL A 164 3.06 -12.04 -5.40
C VAL A 164 2.71 -12.61 -6.77
N GLU A 165 3.14 -11.94 -7.83
CA GLU A 165 2.98 -12.37 -9.21
C GLU A 165 4.31 -12.24 -9.96
N ALA A 166 4.61 -13.23 -10.82
CA ALA A 166 5.72 -13.12 -11.76
C ALA A 166 5.29 -12.35 -13.00
N TYR A 167 6.19 -11.53 -13.56
CA TYR A 167 5.98 -10.91 -14.86
C TYR A 167 7.20 -11.11 -15.76
N ASP A 168 7.01 -11.01 -17.07
CA ASP A 168 8.06 -11.11 -18.07
C ASP A 168 8.34 -9.77 -18.76
N ASP A 169 7.30 -8.95 -18.89
CA ASP A 169 7.34 -7.65 -19.57
C ASP A 169 6.99 -6.52 -18.59
N LEU A 170 7.80 -5.47 -18.58
CA LEU A 170 7.66 -4.35 -17.62
C LEU A 170 6.40 -3.53 -17.90
N ASP A 171 5.99 -3.37 -19.18
CA ASP A 171 4.76 -2.66 -19.54
C ASP A 171 3.51 -3.42 -19.09
N GLU A 172 3.54 -4.76 -19.14
CA GLU A 172 2.45 -5.59 -18.60
C GLU A 172 2.35 -5.45 -17.08
N ALA A 173 3.48 -5.49 -16.36
CA ALA A 173 3.50 -5.28 -14.91
C ALA A 173 2.95 -3.89 -14.55
N MET A 174 3.30 -2.86 -15.31
CA MET A 174 2.78 -1.49 -15.11
C MET A 174 1.27 -1.42 -15.33
N LYS A 175 0.75 -2.04 -16.40
CA LYS A 175 -0.70 -2.08 -16.64
C LYS A 175 -1.44 -2.73 -15.47
N LYS A 176 -0.96 -3.87 -14.98
CA LYS A 176 -1.55 -4.56 -13.82
C LYS A 176 -1.45 -3.70 -12.55
N ALA A 177 -0.30 -3.05 -12.35
CA ALA A 177 -0.10 -2.17 -11.21
C ALA A 177 -1.06 -0.97 -11.22
N ASN A 178 -1.37 -0.42 -12.40
CA ASN A 178 -2.28 0.70 -12.60
C ASN A 178 -3.76 0.30 -12.68
N ASP A 179 -4.09 -0.98 -12.98
CA ASP A 179 -5.47 -1.46 -13.14
C ASP A 179 -6.17 -1.69 -11.80
N VAL A 180 -6.32 -0.61 -11.07
CA VAL A 180 -7.02 -0.58 -9.78
C VAL A 180 -7.62 0.80 -9.54
N GLU A 181 -8.70 0.87 -8.75
CA GLU A 181 -9.37 2.13 -8.43
C GLU A 181 -8.61 3.01 -7.43
N TYR A 182 -7.50 2.53 -6.90
CA TYR A 182 -6.63 3.24 -5.96
C TYR A 182 -5.34 3.72 -6.64
N GLY A 183 -4.77 4.78 -6.10
CA GLY A 183 -3.48 5.33 -6.55
C GLY A 183 -2.79 6.11 -5.43
N LEU A 184 -2.58 5.50 -4.26
CA LEU A 184 -1.97 6.21 -3.14
C LEU A 184 -0.46 6.19 -3.22
N THR A 185 0.15 5.01 -3.12
CA THR A 185 1.60 4.85 -3.18
C THR A 185 2.01 3.71 -4.10
N ALA A 186 3.24 3.77 -4.63
CA ALA A 186 3.85 2.67 -5.36
C ALA A 186 5.35 2.63 -5.15
N GLY A 187 5.95 1.46 -5.31
CA GLY A 187 7.38 1.26 -5.20
C GLY A 187 7.99 0.59 -6.43
N PHE A 188 9.26 0.89 -6.68
CA PHE A 188 10.03 0.30 -7.76
C PHE A 188 11.45 -0.03 -7.29
N PHE A 189 11.96 -1.16 -7.75
CA PHE A 189 13.36 -1.54 -7.54
C PHE A 189 14.01 -1.86 -8.86
N SER A 190 15.03 -1.09 -9.22
CA SER A 190 15.92 -1.26 -10.36
C SER A 190 17.18 -0.43 -10.17
N GLU A 191 18.33 -0.94 -10.56
CA GLU A 191 19.60 -0.19 -10.65
C GLU A 191 19.79 0.45 -12.05
N ASP A 192 18.80 0.34 -12.93
CA ASP A 192 18.79 0.93 -14.27
C ASP A 192 18.03 2.25 -14.27
N GLU A 193 18.71 3.34 -14.63
CA GLU A 193 18.15 4.70 -14.60
C GLU A 193 17.02 4.89 -15.62
N ASP A 194 17.07 4.23 -16.78
CA ASP A 194 16.02 4.32 -17.80
C ASP A 194 14.73 3.64 -17.31
N GLU A 195 14.84 2.47 -16.67
CA GLU A 195 13.70 1.81 -16.05
C GLU A 195 13.13 2.64 -14.88
N VAL A 196 13.99 3.29 -14.09
CA VAL A 196 13.56 4.19 -13.01
C VAL A 196 12.77 5.37 -13.57
N GLN A 197 13.30 6.06 -14.59
CA GLN A 197 12.60 7.18 -15.20
C GLN A 197 11.28 6.74 -15.83
N TRP A 198 11.30 5.60 -16.54
CA TRP A 198 10.10 5.02 -17.11
C TRP A 198 9.01 4.74 -16.04
N PHE A 199 9.40 4.17 -14.87
CA PHE A 199 8.46 3.96 -13.76
C PHE A 199 7.87 5.28 -13.25
N LEU A 200 8.68 6.31 -13.07
CA LEU A 200 8.25 7.62 -12.59
C LEU A 200 7.26 8.31 -13.54
N ASP A 201 7.41 8.06 -14.85
CA ASP A 201 6.56 8.66 -15.89
C ASP A 201 5.23 7.94 -16.10
N HIS A 202 5.14 6.64 -15.75
CA HIS A 202 3.98 5.81 -16.09
C HIS A 202 3.14 5.35 -14.89
N MET A 203 3.67 5.43 -13.67
CA MET A 203 2.93 4.97 -12.49
C MET A 203 1.85 5.97 -12.06
N GLU A 204 0.62 5.49 -11.93
CA GLU A 204 -0.56 6.28 -11.55
C GLU A 204 -0.79 6.26 -10.02
N ALA A 205 0.13 6.83 -9.26
CA ALA A 205 0.01 6.98 -7.82
C ALA A 205 0.57 8.32 -7.33
N GLY A 206 0.04 8.83 -6.23
CA GLY A 206 0.40 10.15 -5.72
C GLY A 206 1.76 10.21 -5.02
N VAL A 207 2.30 9.07 -4.54
CA VAL A 207 3.59 8.99 -3.87
C VAL A 207 4.39 7.80 -4.41
N LEU A 208 5.55 8.09 -4.98
CA LEU A 208 6.40 7.09 -5.59
C LEU A 208 7.71 6.92 -4.80
N TYR A 209 8.15 5.69 -4.68
CA TYR A 209 9.41 5.32 -4.03
C TYR A 209 10.25 4.46 -4.96
N VAL A 210 11.54 4.79 -5.07
CA VAL A 210 12.51 4.00 -5.83
C VAL A 210 13.61 3.52 -4.89
N ASN A 211 13.97 2.23 -4.97
CA ASN A 211 15.07 1.59 -4.27
C ASN A 211 15.08 1.80 -2.74
N ARG A 212 13.90 1.94 -2.13
CA ARG A 212 13.76 2.29 -0.71
C ARG A 212 13.69 1.03 0.18
N ALA A 213 14.82 0.60 0.72
CA ALA A 213 14.92 -0.54 1.64
C ALA A 213 14.23 -0.32 3.00
N SER A 214 14.03 0.94 3.44
CA SER A 214 13.35 1.25 4.71
C SER A 214 11.83 1.14 4.63
N GLY A 215 11.26 0.90 3.44
CA GLY A 215 9.84 0.75 3.21
C GLY A 215 9.46 1.04 1.75
N ALA A 216 9.21 0.00 0.95
CA ALA A 216 9.02 0.09 -0.50
C ALA A 216 7.85 0.99 -0.94
N THR A 217 6.79 1.07 -0.15
CA THR A 217 5.61 1.91 -0.41
C THR A 217 5.25 2.84 0.75
N THR A 218 6.08 2.87 1.79
CA THR A 218 5.79 3.58 3.05
C THR A 218 6.91 4.53 3.43
N GLY A 219 6.61 5.56 4.21
CA GLY A 219 7.62 6.45 4.81
C GLY A 219 7.62 7.88 4.27
N ALA A 220 6.50 8.37 3.75
CA ALA A 220 6.35 9.79 3.45
C ALA A 220 6.53 10.67 4.71
N TRP A 221 7.07 11.86 4.49
CA TRP A 221 7.31 12.87 5.53
C TRP A 221 6.36 14.05 5.31
N PRO A 222 5.13 14.04 5.91
CA PRO A 222 4.21 15.16 5.80
C PRO A 222 4.85 16.48 6.25
N GLY A 223 4.59 17.55 5.49
CA GLY A 223 5.22 18.85 5.71
C GLY A 223 6.54 19.05 4.95
N TYR A 224 7.20 17.96 4.58
CA TYR A 224 8.39 17.95 3.72
C TYR A 224 8.08 17.37 2.33
N GLN A 225 7.30 16.30 2.28
CA GLN A 225 6.79 15.68 1.06
C GLN A 225 5.26 15.76 1.05
N SER A 226 4.70 15.94 -0.14
CA SER A 226 3.26 15.76 -0.35
C SER A 226 2.87 14.31 -0.09
N PHE A 227 1.74 14.09 0.57
CA PHE A 227 1.16 12.77 0.71
C PHE A 227 -0.32 12.85 0.35
N GLY A 228 -0.70 12.25 -0.77
CA GLY A 228 -2.08 12.23 -1.24
C GLY A 228 -2.25 11.28 -2.40
N GLY A 229 -3.43 10.70 -2.49
CA GLY A 229 -3.76 9.68 -3.47
C GLY A 229 -4.34 10.25 -4.75
N TRP A 230 -4.09 9.54 -5.83
CA TRP A 230 -4.81 9.65 -7.08
C TRP A 230 -6.02 8.71 -7.07
N LYS A 231 -6.86 8.79 -8.10
CA LYS A 231 -8.05 7.92 -8.26
C LYS A 231 -8.93 7.94 -6.99
N GLY A 232 -9.35 6.79 -6.52
CA GLY A 232 -10.15 6.63 -5.30
C GLY A 232 -9.39 6.76 -3.97
N SER A 233 -8.07 7.03 -4.00
CA SER A 233 -7.28 7.20 -2.78
C SER A 233 -7.28 8.62 -2.23
N GLY A 234 -7.71 9.62 -3.01
CA GLY A 234 -7.76 11.01 -2.56
C GLY A 234 -8.87 11.82 -3.23
N SER A 235 -9.37 12.85 -2.56
CA SER A 235 -10.48 13.68 -3.06
C SER A 235 -10.06 14.98 -3.71
N THR A 236 -8.79 15.36 -3.64
CA THR A 236 -8.28 16.63 -4.19
C THR A 236 -6.99 16.40 -4.96
N GLY A 237 -6.68 17.29 -5.91
CA GLY A 237 -5.39 17.32 -6.59
C GLY A 237 -4.24 17.89 -5.74
N LYS A 238 -4.50 18.21 -4.48
CA LYS A 238 -3.52 18.76 -3.54
C LYS A 238 -3.45 17.85 -2.32
N ALA A 239 -2.29 17.30 -2.10
CA ALA A 239 -2.07 16.29 -1.07
C ALA A 239 -2.15 16.86 0.35
N ALA A 240 -2.42 15.99 1.31
CA ALA A 240 -2.18 16.27 2.72
C ALA A 240 -0.67 16.49 2.97
N GLY A 241 -0.34 17.34 3.96
CA GLY A 241 1.05 17.59 4.34
C GLY A 241 1.92 18.32 3.29
N SER A 242 1.33 18.88 2.23
CA SER A 242 2.02 19.66 1.22
C SER A 242 2.01 21.16 1.54
N PHE A 243 2.75 21.96 0.76
CA PHE A 243 2.69 23.44 0.82
C PHE A 243 1.27 24.00 0.59
N TYR A 244 0.43 23.27 -0.09
CA TYR A 244 -0.95 23.67 -0.38
C TYR A 244 -1.96 23.18 0.67
N TYR A 245 -1.53 22.41 1.69
CA TYR A 245 -2.45 21.75 2.59
C TYR A 245 -3.31 22.75 3.38
N VAL A 246 -2.68 23.74 4.02
CA VAL A 246 -3.38 24.75 4.82
C VAL A 246 -4.29 25.61 3.94
N GLN A 247 -3.85 25.94 2.74
CA GLN A 247 -4.60 26.78 1.78
C GLN A 247 -5.94 26.14 1.38
N GLN A 248 -6.07 24.82 1.42
CA GLN A 248 -7.33 24.13 1.11
C GLN A 248 -8.45 24.44 2.12
N TYR A 249 -8.11 24.98 3.29
CA TYR A 249 -9.05 25.37 4.34
C TYR A 249 -9.24 26.89 4.44
N MET A 250 -8.65 27.67 3.52
CA MET A 250 -8.71 29.11 3.53
C MET A 250 -9.63 29.65 2.43
N HIS A 251 -10.12 30.85 2.62
CA HIS A 251 -10.81 31.61 1.60
C HIS A 251 -9.94 32.77 1.10
N GLU A 252 -9.85 32.92 -0.22
CA GLU A 252 -9.20 34.05 -0.86
C GLU A 252 -10.14 35.25 -0.92
N GLN A 253 -9.63 36.44 -0.63
CA GLN A 253 -10.38 37.68 -0.73
C GLN A 253 -9.57 38.72 -1.56
N SER A 254 -10.18 39.27 -2.59
CA SER A 254 -9.62 40.38 -3.34
C SER A 254 -10.19 41.71 -2.81
N GLN A 255 -9.31 42.69 -2.59
CA GLN A 255 -9.68 44.01 -2.12
C GLN A 255 -9.11 45.07 -3.07
N THR A 256 -9.95 46.05 -3.51
CA THR A 256 -9.53 47.19 -4.34
C THR A 256 -9.86 48.45 -3.58
N ILE A 257 -8.84 49.34 -3.41
CA ILE A 257 -8.97 50.66 -2.80
C ILE A 257 -8.57 51.65 -3.87
N ILE A 258 -9.43 52.62 -4.13
CA ILE A 258 -9.18 53.75 -5.03
C ILE A 258 -9.10 54.99 -4.14
N GLU A 259 -7.96 55.72 -4.17
CA GLU A 259 -7.75 57.00 -3.50
C GLU A 259 -8.24 58.18 -4.34
#